data_9402bf1eeb5b739b97981ccde0e0ae6f
#
_entry.id   9402bf1eeb5b739b97981ccde0e0ae6f
#
_cell.length_a   1.000
_cell.length_b   1.000
_cell.length_c   1.000
_cell.angle_alpha   90.00
_cell.angle_beta   90.00
_cell.angle_gamma   90.00
#
_symmetry.space_group_name_H-M   'P 1'
#
loop_
_entity.id
_entity.type
_entity.pdbx_description
1 polymer ?
#
loop_
_entity_poly.entity_id
_entity_poly.type
_entity_poly.pdbx_seq_one_letter_code
_entity_poly.pdbx_strand_id
1 'polypeptide(L)'
;MNDIAIIGAGVTGSFIAKELSKYDLKVLVLERKLAPGLEQTXACSGIIHPFQLPFKLLRSRLCLEGNRMMDAEAEELGFQFKRVGLITVAKNPITFLAIPLIILYLRMHGVRAEALSKKKLLEMEPNISEKVYGGVFIPSAGVVNPVEMTAKACMFAKLNGVEFVYGCEVVGIENRGDHFVLKTKKGDFKAKVVINCAGIYADEIAKMVGYEMKIIPGKGTHIVFADRGFTNHLVVAIPLKPNKRTKGGGALIGFDGKPLWGPNLVDVESKEDTSVKREEIEGIIAKFSPLFRKTPKEIIAVYAGLRSIAGSDFVINEPIERFINVAGIQSPGLTAAPAXAKMVLEMVSRHFELRRKQXLVRPVRASKNEESICSSLSEDEIXCLCNMVTKKQILEVAEQFKSFDAVKQITWAGMDCEKCKADIMKLLGDRILKDREEEEIAWS
;
A
#
# COMPACT_ATOMS: atom_id res chain seq x y z
N MET A 1 23.93 6.23 -19.48
CA MET A 1 23.72 7.10 -18.28
C MET A 1 22.23 7.38 -18.15
N ASN A 2 21.63 7.03 -17.00
CA ASN A 2 20.25 7.38 -16.70
C ASN A 2 20.20 8.80 -16.10
N ASP A 3 19.11 9.49 -16.30
CA ASP A 3 18.88 10.76 -15.61
C ASP A 3 18.60 10.48 -14.13
N ILE A 4 17.72 9.53 -13.86
CA ILE A 4 17.25 9.24 -12.50
C ILE A 4 17.22 7.72 -12.27
N ALA A 5 17.72 7.29 -11.12
CA ALA A 5 17.53 5.92 -10.64
C ALA A 5 16.72 5.97 -9.35
N ILE A 6 15.63 5.21 -9.31
CA ILE A 6 14.79 5.03 -8.13
C ILE A 6 15.13 3.68 -7.52
N ILE A 7 15.45 3.65 -6.22
CA ILE A 7 15.72 2.41 -5.50
C ILE A 7 14.46 2.01 -4.74
N GLY A 8 13.82 0.94 -5.19
CA GLY A 8 12.61 0.40 -4.58
C GLY A 8 11.36 0.63 -5.43
N ALA A 9 10.60 -0.44 -5.65
CA ALA A 9 9.32 -0.43 -6.38
C ALA A 9 8.14 -0.78 -5.47
N GLY A 10 8.18 -0.32 -4.22
CA GLY A 10 7.01 -0.25 -3.37
C GLY A 10 6.10 0.86 -3.87
N VAL A 11 5.00 1.11 -3.17
CA VAL A 11 4.02 2.11 -3.63
C VAL A 11 4.65 3.49 -3.81
N THR A 12 5.57 3.87 -2.94
CA THR A 12 6.22 5.19 -3.01
C THR A 12 7.07 5.32 -4.27
N GLY A 13 8.00 4.39 -4.48
CA GLY A 13 8.87 4.42 -5.67
C GLY A 13 8.09 4.29 -6.96
N SER A 14 7.03 3.49 -6.95
CA SER A 14 6.18 3.26 -8.12
C SER A 14 5.41 4.51 -8.53
N PHE A 15 4.86 5.24 -7.57
CA PHE A 15 4.14 6.50 -7.87
C PHE A 15 5.09 7.61 -8.31
N ILE A 16 6.31 7.65 -7.76
CA ILE A 16 7.33 8.58 -8.24
C ILE A 16 7.71 8.24 -9.68
N ALA A 17 7.93 6.96 -9.99
CA ALA A 17 8.24 6.51 -11.35
C ALA A 17 7.12 6.89 -12.31
N LYS A 18 5.88 6.70 -11.89
CA LYS A 18 4.69 7.05 -12.68
C LYS A 18 4.68 8.55 -13.02
N GLU A 19 4.92 9.42 -12.04
CA GLU A 19 4.96 10.86 -12.29
C GLU A 19 6.13 11.26 -13.21
N LEU A 20 7.33 10.72 -12.93
CA LEU A 20 8.51 11.03 -13.76
C LEU A 20 8.36 10.53 -15.20
N SER A 21 7.60 9.45 -15.40
CA SER A 21 7.40 8.89 -16.74
C SER A 21 6.63 9.84 -17.68
N LYS A 22 5.97 10.85 -17.12
CA LYS A 22 5.24 11.84 -17.90
C LYS A 22 6.17 12.88 -18.56
N TYR A 23 7.45 12.83 -18.23
CA TYR A 23 8.44 13.81 -18.69
C TYR A 23 9.54 13.14 -19.50
N ASP A 24 10.22 13.93 -20.33
CA ASP A 24 11.31 13.46 -21.18
C ASP A 24 12.58 13.27 -20.33
N LEU A 25 12.59 12.19 -19.57
CA LEU A 25 13.67 11.80 -18.65
C LEU A 25 13.93 10.29 -18.81
N LYS A 26 15.19 9.91 -18.74
CA LYS A 26 15.58 8.50 -18.73
C LYS A 26 15.59 8.01 -17.29
N VAL A 27 14.56 7.24 -16.91
CA VAL A 27 14.33 6.79 -15.52
C VAL A 27 14.50 5.28 -15.42
N LEU A 28 15.22 4.85 -14.39
CA LEU A 28 15.49 3.45 -14.06
C LEU A 28 14.95 3.18 -12.65
N VAL A 29 14.25 2.06 -12.47
CA VAL A 29 13.83 1.58 -11.14
C VAL A 29 14.53 0.26 -10.86
N LEU A 30 15.20 0.18 -9.71
CA LEU A 30 15.90 -1.03 -9.26
C LEU A 30 15.14 -1.60 -8.06
N GLU A 31 14.62 -2.83 -8.20
CA GLU A 31 13.84 -3.49 -7.15
C GLU A 31 14.47 -4.84 -6.81
N ARG A 32 14.73 -5.07 -5.53
CA ARG A 32 15.38 -6.33 -5.11
C ARG A 32 14.47 -7.56 -5.24
N LYS A 33 13.15 -7.39 -5.13
CA LYS A 33 12.19 -8.48 -5.31
C LYS A 33 11.87 -8.69 -6.80
N LEU A 34 11.11 -9.74 -7.09
CA LEU A 34 10.81 -10.13 -8.48
C LEU A 34 9.61 -9.41 -9.08
N ALA A 35 8.92 -8.61 -8.28
CA ALA A 35 7.77 -7.81 -8.71
C ALA A 35 7.60 -6.59 -7.80
N PRO A 36 6.84 -5.58 -8.22
CA PRO A 36 6.63 -4.41 -7.37
C PRO A 36 5.68 -4.73 -6.21
N GLY A 37 5.87 -4.00 -5.10
CA GLY A 37 4.93 -4.01 -4.00
C GLY A 37 4.90 -5.27 -3.15
N LEU A 38 5.95 -6.09 -3.18
CA LEU A 38 5.95 -7.38 -2.48
C LEU A 38 6.49 -7.33 -1.04
N GLU A 39 6.85 -6.16 -0.54
CA GLU A 39 7.34 -6.05 0.85
C GLU A 39 6.35 -5.26 1.72
N GLN A 40 6.71 -4.11 2.22
CA GLN A 40 5.85 -3.31 3.09
C GLN A 40 4.47 -3.04 2.47
N THR A 41 4.41 -2.80 1.20
CA THR A 41 3.14 -2.60 0.46
C THR A 41 2.22 -3.84 0.53
N UNK A 42 2.74 -4.86 0.38
CA UNK A 42 2.07 -6.02 0.40
C UNK A 42 1.45 -6.25 1.63
N ALA A 43 2.11 -5.98 2.57
CA ALA A 43 1.69 -6.30 3.93
C ALA A 43 0.83 -5.21 4.58
N CYS A 44 0.53 -4.13 3.91
CA CYS A 44 -0.32 -3.07 4.48
C CYS A 44 -1.80 -3.42 4.36
N SER A 45 -2.64 -2.71 5.11
CA SER A 45 -4.07 -3.01 5.16
C SER A 45 -4.87 -2.55 3.93
N GLY A 46 -4.27 -1.77 3.03
CA GLY A 46 -4.97 -1.28 1.85
C GLY A 46 -5.94 -0.14 2.14
N ILE A 47 -5.78 0.52 3.26
CA ILE A 47 -6.69 1.59 3.68
C ILE A 47 -6.25 2.92 3.08
N ILE A 48 -7.19 3.61 2.46
CA ILE A 48 -7.00 5.00 2.03
C ILE A 48 -7.55 5.86 3.17
N HIS A 49 -6.63 6.42 3.94
CA HIS A 49 -6.94 7.18 5.15
C HIS A 49 -7.63 8.49 4.83
N PRO A 50 -8.68 8.86 5.56
CA PRO A 50 -9.32 10.17 5.34
C PRO A 50 -8.47 11.31 5.92
N PHE A 51 -7.65 11.02 6.93
CA PHE A 51 -6.75 11.98 7.58
C PHE A 51 -5.77 11.23 8.46
N GLN A 52 -4.78 11.94 8.95
CA GLN A 52 -3.81 11.45 9.92
C GLN A 52 -3.49 12.58 10.91
N LEU A 53 -3.43 12.25 12.18
CA LEU A 53 -3.07 13.21 13.23
C LEU A 53 -1.60 13.06 13.62
N PRO A 54 -0.94 14.11 14.10
CA PRO A 54 -1.36 15.52 14.14
C PRO A 54 -1.31 16.18 12.75
N PHE A 55 -2.22 17.08 12.47
CA PHE A 55 -2.32 17.72 11.15
C PHE A 55 -1.07 18.53 10.74
N LYS A 56 -0.26 18.95 11.68
CA LYS A 56 0.96 19.74 11.41
C LYS A 56 2.07 18.95 10.72
N LEU A 57 2.03 17.62 10.78
CA LEU A 57 3.10 16.77 10.20
C LEU A 57 3.02 16.72 8.67
N LEU A 58 4.19 16.54 8.04
CA LEU A 58 4.26 16.37 6.59
C LEU A 58 3.42 15.16 6.13
N ARG A 59 3.52 14.02 6.85
CA ARG A 59 2.75 12.83 6.47
C ARG A 59 1.24 13.06 6.54
N SER A 60 0.79 13.92 7.43
CA SER A 60 -0.64 14.26 7.57
C SER A 60 -1.10 15.16 6.42
N ARG A 61 -0.28 16.14 6.05
CA ARG A 61 -0.56 17.01 4.91
C ARG A 61 -0.60 16.23 3.60
N LEU A 62 0.39 15.34 3.40
CA LEU A 62 0.43 14.49 2.20
C LEU A 62 -0.71 13.46 2.17
N CYS A 63 -1.16 13.02 3.34
CA CYS A 63 -2.34 12.15 3.45
C CYS A 63 -3.61 12.84 2.92
N LEU A 64 -3.87 14.05 3.38
CA LEU A 64 -5.06 14.81 2.93
C LEU A 64 -5.00 15.06 1.42
N GLU A 65 -3.84 15.48 0.94
CA GLU A 65 -3.66 15.74 -0.48
C GLU A 65 -3.80 14.46 -1.31
N GLY A 66 -3.15 13.38 -0.88
CA GLY A 66 -3.22 12.08 -1.56
C GLY A 66 -4.63 11.50 -1.58
N ASN A 67 -5.36 11.64 -0.49
CA ASN A 67 -6.76 11.20 -0.43
C ASN A 67 -7.61 11.91 -1.50
N ARG A 68 -7.43 13.23 -1.64
CA ARG A 68 -8.15 14.02 -2.64
C ARG A 68 -7.80 13.62 -4.07
N MET A 69 -6.58 13.16 -4.29
CA MET A 69 -6.11 12.74 -5.62
C MET A 69 -6.57 11.33 -6.00
N MET A 70 -7.04 10.53 -5.03
CA MET A 70 -7.14 9.07 -5.21
C MET A 70 -8.12 8.65 -6.32
N ASP A 71 -9.27 9.31 -6.45
CA ASP A 71 -10.23 8.97 -7.51
C ASP A 71 -9.63 9.17 -8.91
N ALA A 72 -8.94 10.30 -9.11
CA ALA A 72 -8.29 10.59 -10.38
C ALA A 72 -7.15 9.63 -10.68
N GLU A 73 -6.36 9.25 -9.65
CA GLU A 73 -5.27 8.28 -9.79
C GLU A 73 -5.82 6.90 -10.16
N ALA A 74 -6.89 6.46 -9.50
CA ALA A 74 -7.52 5.18 -9.78
C ALA A 74 -8.03 5.12 -11.22
N GLU A 75 -8.62 6.22 -11.71
CA GLU A 75 -9.11 6.30 -13.07
C GLU A 75 -7.95 6.29 -14.09
N GLU A 76 -6.93 7.09 -13.86
CA GLU A 76 -5.77 7.18 -14.76
C GLU A 76 -5.01 5.85 -14.86
N LEU A 77 -4.80 5.19 -13.72
CA LEU A 77 -3.98 3.97 -13.65
C LEU A 77 -4.78 2.69 -13.86
N GLY A 78 -6.10 2.74 -13.66
CA GLY A 78 -6.97 1.58 -13.86
C GLY A 78 -7.01 0.61 -12.69
N PHE A 79 -6.67 1.05 -11.47
CA PHE A 79 -6.84 0.20 -10.29
C PHE A 79 -8.22 0.45 -9.64
N GLN A 80 -8.68 -0.54 -8.88
CA GLN A 80 -9.97 -0.46 -8.21
C GLN A 80 -9.85 0.28 -6.87
N PHE A 81 -10.79 1.17 -6.60
CA PHE A 81 -10.84 1.97 -5.38
C PHE A 81 -12.29 2.17 -4.96
N LYS A 82 -12.57 1.93 -3.67
CA LYS A 82 -13.91 2.10 -3.10
C LYS A 82 -13.84 3.03 -1.89
N ARG A 83 -14.65 4.09 -1.88
CA ARG A 83 -14.81 4.94 -0.69
C ARG A 83 -15.89 4.33 0.19
N VAL A 84 -15.50 3.36 1.01
CA VAL A 84 -16.42 2.63 1.89
C VAL A 84 -16.80 3.44 3.13
N GLY A 85 -15.98 4.42 3.51
CA GLY A 85 -16.23 5.24 4.69
C GLY A 85 -15.72 4.62 5.99
N LEU A 86 -15.47 5.48 6.97
CA LEU A 86 -15.00 5.10 8.30
C LEU A 86 -16.03 5.50 9.34
N ILE A 87 -16.41 4.56 10.19
CA ILE A 87 -17.24 4.82 11.37
C ILE A 87 -16.33 4.79 12.59
N THR A 88 -16.26 5.90 13.32
CA THR A 88 -15.56 5.95 14.60
C THR A 88 -16.61 5.91 15.70
N VAL A 89 -16.49 4.93 16.60
CA VAL A 89 -17.51 4.58 17.57
C VAL A 89 -17.18 5.20 18.93
N ALA A 90 -18.17 5.85 19.56
CA ALA A 90 -18.07 6.32 20.94
C ALA A 90 -18.52 5.21 21.88
N LYS A 91 -17.57 4.64 22.64
CA LYS A 91 -17.82 3.51 23.55
C LYS A 91 -18.19 3.94 24.96
N ASN A 92 -18.15 5.23 25.25
CA ASN A 92 -18.38 5.76 26.61
C ASN A 92 -18.97 7.16 26.52
N PRO A 93 -19.55 7.66 27.61
CA PRO A 93 -20.17 8.99 27.59
C PRO A 93 -19.19 10.13 27.28
N ILE A 94 -17.94 10.02 27.69
CA ILE A 94 -16.95 11.08 27.49
C ILE A 94 -16.68 11.29 26.00
N THR A 95 -16.40 10.20 25.28
CA THR A 95 -16.14 10.28 23.83
C THR A 95 -17.41 10.69 23.08
N PHE A 96 -18.59 10.26 23.55
CA PHE A 96 -19.85 10.68 22.94
C PHE A 96 -20.06 12.18 23.05
N LEU A 97 -19.83 12.76 24.23
CA LEU A 97 -19.96 14.21 24.45
C LEU A 97 -18.91 15.01 23.65
N ALA A 98 -17.77 14.40 23.33
CA ALA A 98 -16.73 15.05 22.54
C ALA A 98 -17.03 15.12 21.04
N ILE A 99 -18.04 14.37 20.54
CA ILE A 99 -18.32 14.27 19.10
C ILE A 99 -18.46 15.65 18.42
N PRO A 100 -19.24 16.61 18.94
CA PRO A 100 -19.32 17.91 18.26
C PRO A 100 -17.97 18.60 18.08
N LEU A 101 -17.10 18.52 19.07
CA LEU A 101 -15.76 19.10 19.00
C LEU A 101 -14.88 18.36 17.98
N ILE A 102 -14.98 17.03 17.95
CA ILE A 102 -14.24 16.20 16.98
C ILE A 102 -14.66 16.60 15.56
N ILE A 103 -15.94 16.72 15.31
CA ILE A 103 -16.47 17.08 13.98
C ILE A 103 -15.98 18.47 13.58
N LEU A 104 -16.11 19.45 14.49
CA LEU A 104 -15.64 20.81 14.23
C LEU A 104 -14.15 20.81 13.87
N TYR A 105 -13.34 20.12 14.66
CA TYR A 105 -11.89 20.05 14.47
C TYR A 105 -11.56 19.43 13.10
N LEU A 106 -12.21 18.33 12.75
CA LEU A 106 -11.97 17.65 11.44
C LEU A 106 -12.40 18.56 10.28
N ARG A 107 -13.57 19.17 10.37
CA ARG A 107 -14.07 20.08 9.32
C ARG A 107 -13.17 21.30 9.13
N MET A 108 -12.62 21.83 10.21
CA MET A 108 -11.66 22.95 10.14
C MET A 108 -10.40 22.59 9.35
N HIS A 109 -10.07 21.31 9.31
CA HIS A 109 -8.91 20.80 8.56
C HIS A 109 -9.29 20.19 7.20
N GLY A 110 -10.51 20.44 6.74
CA GLY A 110 -10.96 20.01 5.42
C GLY A 110 -11.42 18.56 5.33
N VAL A 111 -11.68 17.90 6.47
CA VAL A 111 -12.16 16.53 6.52
C VAL A 111 -13.65 16.52 6.74
N ARG A 112 -14.39 15.93 5.80
CA ARG A 112 -15.84 15.75 5.94
C ARG A 112 -16.12 14.75 7.07
N ALA A 113 -16.98 15.15 8.02
CA ALA A 113 -17.35 14.33 9.18
C ALA A 113 -18.78 14.62 9.57
N GLU A 114 -19.53 13.58 9.90
CA GLU A 114 -20.95 13.67 10.23
C GLU A 114 -21.24 12.91 11.53
N ALA A 115 -22.02 13.51 12.43
CA ALA A 115 -22.43 12.84 13.66
C ALA A 115 -23.37 11.69 13.36
N LEU A 116 -23.20 10.58 14.06
CA LEU A 116 -24.10 9.43 14.01
C LEU A 116 -24.74 9.21 15.37
N SER A 117 -26.07 9.28 15.43
CA SER A 117 -26.80 8.80 16.58
C SER A 117 -26.60 7.28 16.71
N LYS A 118 -26.82 6.74 17.89
CA LYS A 118 -26.78 5.28 18.10
C LYS A 118 -27.70 4.56 17.11
N LYS A 119 -28.93 5.08 16.92
CA LYS A 119 -29.90 4.49 15.99
C LYS A 119 -29.35 4.44 14.56
N LYS A 120 -28.83 5.57 14.07
CA LYS A 120 -28.29 5.65 12.70
C LYS A 120 -27.07 4.74 12.52
N LEU A 121 -26.18 4.72 13.52
CA LEU A 121 -24.99 3.88 13.50
C LEU A 121 -25.35 2.40 13.38
N LEU A 122 -26.33 1.93 14.18
CA LEU A 122 -26.76 0.54 14.15
C LEU A 122 -27.53 0.18 12.87
N GLU A 123 -28.19 1.16 12.24
CA GLU A 123 -28.78 0.96 10.90
C GLU A 123 -27.70 0.75 9.85
N MET A 124 -26.60 1.52 9.92
CA MET A 124 -25.50 1.42 8.97
C MET A 124 -24.70 0.13 9.19
N GLU A 125 -24.47 -0.26 10.45
CA GLU A 125 -23.71 -1.46 10.81
C GLU A 125 -24.42 -2.25 11.90
N PRO A 126 -25.33 -3.15 11.50
CA PRO A 126 -26.12 -3.91 12.49
C PRO A 126 -25.33 -4.81 13.42
N ASN A 127 -24.09 -5.20 13.05
CA ASN A 127 -23.25 -6.04 13.90
C ASN A 127 -22.54 -5.28 15.02
N ILE A 128 -22.58 -3.94 15.02
CA ILE A 128 -21.99 -3.15 16.10
C ILE A 128 -22.81 -3.35 17.40
N SER A 129 -22.13 -3.39 18.53
CA SER A 129 -22.71 -3.61 19.84
C SER A 129 -23.73 -2.55 20.20
N GLU A 130 -24.83 -2.96 20.85
CA GLU A 130 -25.84 -2.03 21.40
C GLU A 130 -25.33 -1.21 22.58
N LYS A 131 -24.14 -1.52 23.10
CA LYS A 131 -23.53 -0.79 24.23
C LYS A 131 -22.85 0.53 23.81
N VAL A 132 -22.80 0.81 22.50
CA VAL A 132 -22.22 2.07 22.00
C VAL A 132 -23.15 3.25 22.24
N TYR A 133 -22.59 4.47 22.25
CA TYR A 133 -23.34 5.71 22.47
C TYR A 133 -23.69 6.45 21.19
N GLY A 134 -22.90 6.26 20.16
CA GLY A 134 -23.00 6.92 18.86
C GLY A 134 -21.66 6.92 18.18
N GLY A 135 -21.46 7.81 17.21
CA GLY A 135 -20.19 7.85 16.48
C GLY A 135 -20.08 9.01 15.52
N VAL A 136 -19.02 8.93 14.72
CA VAL A 136 -18.76 9.89 13.63
C VAL A 136 -18.54 9.09 12.35
N PHE A 137 -19.19 9.51 11.28
CA PHE A 137 -19.00 8.95 9.93
C PHE A 137 -18.08 9.86 9.12
N ILE A 138 -17.04 9.26 8.54
CA ILE A 138 -16.04 9.99 7.75
C ILE A 138 -16.03 9.34 6.34
N PRO A 139 -16.78 9.93 5.37
CA PRO A 139 -17.02 9.25 4.09
C PRO A 139 -15.82 9.19 3.15
N SER A 140 -14.78 9.99 3.36
CA SER A 140 -13.62 10.01 2.45
C SER A 140 -12.66 8.83 2.61
N ALA A 141 -12.83 8.02 3.66
CA ALA A 141 -12.02 6.81 3.86
C ALA A 141 -12.36 5.77 2.78
N GLY A 142 -11.36 5.00 2.37
CA GLY A 142 -11.57 4.00 1.33
C GLY A 142 -10.66 2.80 1.44
N VAL A 143 -10.79 1.90 0.47
CA VAL A 143 -9.98 0.68 0.38
C VAL A 143 -9.52 0.46 -1.05
N VAL A 144 -8.30 -0.07 -1.17
CA VAL A 144 -7.71 -0.53 -2.43
C VAL A 144 -7.05 -1.89 -2.19
N ASN A 145 -6.73 -2.58 -3.28
CA ASN A 145 -5.71 -3.64 -3.24
C ASN A 145 -4.36 -2.93 -3.39
N PRO A 146 -3.51 -2.90 -2.37
CA PRO A 146 -2.28 -2.10 -2.43
C PRO A 146 -1.29 -2.60 -3.48
N VAL A 147 -1.26 -3.90 -3.73
CA VAL A 147 -0.35 -4.45 -4.76
C VAL A 147 -0.86 -4.12 -6.15
N GLU A 148 -2.17 -4.22 -6.39
CA GLU A 148 -2.76 -3.79 -7.67
C GLU A 148 -2.47 -2.31 -7.94
N MET A 149 -2.72 -1.46 -6.96
CA MET A 149 -2.45 -0.01 -7.07
C MET A 149 -0.99 0.26 -7.46
N THR A 150 -0.05 -0.43 -6.78
CA THR A 150 1.38 -0.29 -7.03
C THR A 150 1.76 -0.82 -8.41
N ALA A 151 1.26 -2.02 -8.76
CA ALA A 151 1.57 -2.63 -10.06
C ALA A 151 1.05 -1.77 -11.21
N LYS A 152 -0.13 -1.19 -11.08
CA LYS A 152 -0.68 -0.30 -12.12
C LYS A 152 0.16 0.97 -12.30
N ALA A 153 0.69 1.52 -11.20
CA ALA A 153 1.62 2.66 -11.30
C ALA A 153 2.89 2.25 -12.04
N CYS A 154 3.44 1.06 -11.74
CA CYS A 154 4.60 0.52 -12.45
C CYS A 154 4.30 0.28 -13.94
N MET A 155 3.14 -0.28 -14.25
CA MET A 155 2.72 -0.51 -15.63
C MET A 155 2.63 0.80 -16.42
N PHE A 156 2.02 1.83 -15.82
CA PHE A 156 1.96 3.16 -16.44
C PHE A 156 3.37 3.69 -16.72
N ALA A 157 4.25 3.61 -15.73
CA ALA A 157 5.62 4.10 -15.87
C ALA A 157 6.37 3.34 -16.97
N LYS A 158 6.24 2.01 -16.98
CA LYS A 158 6.89 1.15 -17.99
C LYS A 158 6.39 1.45 -19.39
N LEU A 159 5.07 1.59 -19.56
CA LEU A 159 4.46 1.93 -20.86
C LEU A 159 4.92 3.29 -21.37
N ASN A 160 5.36 4.17 -20.47
CA ASN A 160 5.81 5.51 -20.81
C ASN A 160 7.34 5.68 -20.67
N GLY A 161 8.08 4.58 -20.79
CA GLY A 161 9.51 4.60 -21.02
C GLY A 161 10.42 4.36 -19.80
N VAL A 162 9.86 4.12 -18.61
CA VAL A 162 10.68 3.82 -17.44
C VAL A 162 11.15 2.36 -17.52
N GLU A 163 12.43 2.14 -17.26
CA GLU A 163 13.01 0.80 -17.21
C GLU A 163 12.94 0.27 -15.78
N PHE A 164 12.44 -0.96 -15.61
CA PHE A 164 12.40 -1.67 -14.32
C PHE A 164 13.34 -2.87 -14.37
N VAL A 165 14.21 -2.99 -13.37
CA VAL A 165 15.07 -4.16 -13.21
C VAL A 165 14.72 -4.81 -11.88
N TYR A 166 14.08 -5.97 -11.93
CA TYR A 166 13.68 -6.74 -10.76
C TYR A 166 14.76 -7.75 -10.38
N GLY A 167 14.71 -8.24 -9.14
CA GLY A 167 15.74 -9.14 -8.63
C GLY A 167 17.11 -8.45 -8.57
N CYS A 168 17.12 -7.14 -8.32
CA CYS A 168 18.32 -6.30 -8.48
C CYS A 168 18.55 -5.48 -7.22
N GLU A 169 19.25 -6.08 -6.26
CA GLU A 169 19.55 -5.42 -4.99
C GLU A 169 20.73 -4.47 -5.14
N VAL A 170 20.56 -3.22 -4.72
CA VAL A 170 21.63 -2.23 -4.63
C VAL A 170 22.48 -2.53 -3.40
N VAL A 171 23.76 -2.79 -3.59
CA VAL A 171 24.70 -3.16 -2.52
C VAL A 171 25.78 -2.10 -2.26
N GLY A 172 25.87 -1.08 -3.11
CA GLY A 172 26.80 0.02 -2.92
C GLY A 172 26.46 1.17 -3.84
N ILE A 173 26.85 2.38 -3.44
CA ILE A 173 26.69 3.59 -4.26
C ILE A 173 27.98 4.39 -4.16
N GLU A 174 28.54 4.78 -5.32
CA GLU A 174 29.69 5.67 -5.41
C GLU A 174 29.23 7.02 -5.92
N ASN A 175 29.55 8.08 -5.19
CA ASN A 175 29.29 9.44 -5.62
C ASN A 175 30.49 9.93 -6.45
N ARG A 176 30.30 10.12 -7.75
CA ARG A 176 31.36 10.55 -8.69
C ARG A 176 31.30 12.05 -8.96
N GLY A 177 30.53 12.82 -8.16
CA GLY A 177 30.41 14.27 -8.30
C GLY A 177 29.25 14.67 -9.21
N ASP A 178 29.33 14.36 -10.49
CA ASP A 178 28.30 14.70 -11.48
C ASP A 178 27.28 13.58 -11.69
N HIS A 179 27.53 12.39 -11.14
CA HIS A 179 26.62 11.24 -11.22
C HIS A 179 26.96 10.25 -10.11
N PHE A 180 26.08 9.25 -9.94
CA PHE A 180 26.27 8.13 -9.03
C PHE A 180 26.46 6.85 -9.81
N VAL A 181 27.28 5.94 -9.27
CA VAL A 181 27.39 4.57 -9.75
C VAL A 181 26.73 3.67 -8.71
N LEU A 182 25.66 2.99 -9.11
CA LEU A 182 24.94 2.05 -8.24
C LEU A 182 25.46 0.65 -8.49
N LYS A 183 26.06 0.05 -7.47
CA LYS A 183 26.60 -1.31 -7.51
C LYS A 183 25.45 -2.27 -7.15
N THR A 184 25.18 -3.22 -8.02
CA THR A 184 24.07 -4.17 -7.80
C THR A 184 24.53 -5.60 -8.05
N LYS A 185 23.68 -6.55 -7.66
CA LYS A 185 23.90 -7.98 -7.94
C LYS A 185 23.80 -8.31 -9.43
N LYS A 186 23.29 -7.38 -10.26
CA LYS A 186 23.17 -7.53 -11.72
C LYS A 186 24.12 -6.58 -12.49
N GLY A 187 25.16 -6.07 -11.83
CA GLY A 187 26.12 -5.16 -12.43
C GLY A 187 25.94 -3.73 -11.97
N ASP A 188 26.62 -2.82 -12.63
CA ASP A 188 26.62 -1.40 -12.28
C ASP A 188 25.66 -0.61 -13.14
N PHE A 189 24.98 0.35 -12.51
CA PHE A 189 24.10 1.31 -13.20
C PHE A 189 24.56 2.72 -12.83
N LYS A 190 24.39 3.65 -13.76
CA LYS A 190 24.78 5.06 -13.55
C LYS A 190 23.56 5.96 -13.65
N ALA A 191 23.47 6.96 -12.77
CA ALA A 191 22.38 7.93 -12.77
C ALA A 191 22.85 9.29 -12.25
N LYS A 192 22.30 10.36 -12.80
CA LYS A 192 22.63 11.73 -12.36
C LYS A 192 21.96 12.03 -11.01
N VAL A 193 20.74 11.54 -10.80
CA VAL A 193 19.99 11.70 -9.56
C VAL A 193 19.58 10.32 -9.05
N VAL A 194 19.67 10.10 -7.75
CA VAL A 194 19.22 8.87 -7.10
C VAL A 194 18.09 9.23 -6.13
N ILE A 195 16.99 8.50 -6.22
CA ILE A 195 15.85 8.64 -5.31
C ILE A 195 15.75 7.37 -4.46
N ASN A 196 15.95 7.52 -3.17
CA ASN A 196 15.98 6.40 -2.21
C ASN A 196 14.57 6.13 -1.69
N CYS A 197 13.92 5.12 -2.27
CA CYS A 197 12.61 4.63 -1.87
C CYS A 197 12.70 3.19 -1.34
N ALA A 198 13.78 2.89 -0.63
CA ALA A 198 14.12 1.50 -0.24
C ALA A 198 13.39 1.02 1.03
N GLY A 199 12.35 1.74 1.47
CA GLY A 199 11.50 1.31 2.57
C GLY A 199 12.29 1.04 3.84
N ILE A 200 12.15 -0.18 4.36
CA ILE A 200 12.80 -0.60 5.61
C ILE A 200 14.34 -0.53 5.53
N TYR A 201 14.90 -0.56 4.32
CA TYR A 201 16.36 -0.50 4.10
C TYR A 201 16.85 0.88 3.65
N ALA A 202 15.99 1.90 3.70
CA ALA A 202 16.38 3.24 3.23
C ALA A 202 17.55 3.83 4.02
N ASP A 203 17.69 3.50 5.29
CA ASP A 203 18.83 3.96 6.10
C ASP A 203 20.15 3.32 5.63
N GLU A 204 20.10 2.04 5.23
CA GLU A 204 21.29 1.35 4.72
C GLU A 204 21.71 1.90 3.37
N ILE A 205 20.74 2.23 2.51
CA ILE A 205 21.02 2.87 1.22
C ILE A 205 21.62 4.28 1.43
N ALA A 206 21.03 5.07 2.34
CA ALA A 206 21.53 6.42 2.66
C ALA A 206 22.96 6.38 3.18
N LYS A 207 23.29 5.37 3.99
CA LYS A 207 24.66 5.18 4.52
C LYS A 207 25.69 4.96 3.41
N MET A 208 25.27 4.37 2.29
CA MET A 208 26.17 4.14 1.13
C MET A 208 26.69 5.44 0.53
N VAL A 209 25.98 6.56 0.73
CA VAL A 209 26.43 7.90 0.28
C VAL A 209 26.89 8.76 1.46
N GLY A 210 27.06 8.18 2.64
CA GLY A 210 27.59 8.87 3.81
C GLY A 210 26.58 9.61 4.65
N TYR A 211 25.28 9.38 4.46
CA TYR A 211 24.24 10.04 5.23
C TYR A 211 23.69 9.08 6.31
N GLU A 212 23.76 9.50 7.56
CA GLU A 212 23.28 8.71 8.69
C GLU A 212 21.83 9.01 9.01
N MET A 213 21.03 7.97 9.04
CA MET A 213 19.66 7.99 9.57
C MET A 213 19.39 6.59 10.14
N LYS A 214 18.36 6.47 10.95
CA LYS A 214 17.99 5.17 11.52
C LYS A 214 16.53 4.88 11.26
N ILE A 215 16.26 3.69 10.73
CA ILE A 215 14.91 3.17 10.55
C ILE A 215 14.70 2.04 11.56
N ILE A 216 13.65 2.18 12.35
CA ILE A 216 13.26 1.16 13.33
C ILE A 216 12.08 0.40 12.72
N PRO A 217 12.20 -0.94 12.57
CA PRO A 217 11.08 -1.72 12.05
C PRO A 217 9.96 -1.80 13.07
N GLY A 218 8.76 -1.39 12.67
CA GLY A 218 7.57 -1.51 13.50
C GLY A 218 6.66 -2.59 12.93
N LYS A 219 6.63 -3.74 13.59
CA LYS A 219 5.84 -4.88 13.11
C LYS A 219 4.35 -4.66 13.38
N GLY A 220 3.52 -4.82 12.35
CA GLY A 220 2.08 -4.78 12.45
C GLY A 220 1.48 -6.08 11.98
N THR A 221 0.72 -6.75 12.84
CA THR A 221 0.05 -8.02 12.56
C THR A 221 -1.40 -7.79 12.19
N HIS A 222 -1.87 -8.50 11.18
CA HIS A 222 -3.25 -8.45 10.68
C HIS A 222 -3.88 -9.83 10.73
N ILE A 223 -5.20 -9.86 10.96
CA ILE A 223 -6.02 -11.08 10.89
C ILE A 223 -7.04 -10.89 9.78
N VAL A 224 -7.13 -11.86 8.88
CA VAL A 224 -8.14 -11.88 7.82
C VAL A 224 -9.17 -12.95 8.17
N PHE A 225 -10.46 -12.58 8.13
CA PHE A 225 -11.56 -13.52 8.37
C PHE A 225 -12.30 -13.80 7.06
N ALA A 226 -12.93 -14.96 7.00
CA ALA A 226 -13.71 -15.39 5.83
C ALA A 226 -15.08 -14.68 5.72
N ASP A 227 -15.56 -14.08 6.80
CA ASP A 227 -16.92 -13.57 6.98
C ASP A 227 -17.18 -12.29 6.17
N ARG A 228 -17.11 -12.38 4.85
CA ARG A 228 -17.34 -11.26 3.93
C ARG A 228 -18.69 -10.60 4.22
N GLY A 229 -18.71 -9.27 4.35
CA GLY A 229 -19.91 -8.54 4.67
C GLY A 229 -20.22 -8.44 6.16
N PHE A 230 -19.32 -8.92 7.03
CA PHE A 230 -19.47 -8.76 8.48
C PHE A 230 -19.65 -7.28 8.86
N THR A 231 -18.84 -6.40 8.27
CA THR A 231 -19.11 -4.96 8.22
C THR A 231 -18.96 -4.48 6.77
N ASN A 232 -19.58 -3.33 6.47
CA ASN A 232 -19.46 -2.71 5.13
C ASN A 232 -18.69 -1.39 5.17
N HIS A 233 -18.19 -1.01 6.34
CA HIS A 233 -17.41 0.20 6.59
C HIS A 233 -16.17 -0.17 7.39
N LEU A 234 -15.18 0.72 7.38
CA LEU A 234 -14.07 0.63 8.31
C LEU A 234 -14.60 1.06 9.69
N VAL A 235 -14.23 0.36 10.75
CA VAL A 235 -14.74 0.63 12.09
C VAL A 235 -13.55 0.78 13.05
N VAL A 236 -13.50 1.89 13.77
CA VAL A 236 -12.54 2.13 14.85
C VAL A 236 -13.28 2.74 16.04
N ALA A 237 -12.66 2.71 17.21
CA ALA A 237 -13.21 3.38 18.39
C ALA A 237 -12.53 4.74 18.56
N ILE A 238 -13.29 5.72 19.03
CA ILE A 238 -12.71 7.01 19.44
C ILE A 238 -11.89 6.77 20.70
N PRO A 239 -10.58 7.06 20.70
CA PRO A 239 -9.76 6.80 21.88
C PRO A 239 -10.01 7.84 22.99
N LEU A 240 -10.02 7.39 24.25
CA LEU A 240 -10.10 8.28 25.40
C LEU A 240 -8.85 9.16 25.53
N LYS A 241 -7.69 8.57 25.25
CA LYS A 241 -6.40 9.25 25.25
C LYS A 241 -5.70 8.99 23.93
N PRO A 242 -5.27 10.03 23.23
CA PRO A 242 -4.49 9.81 22.00
C PRO A 242 -3.21 9.04 22.35
N ASN A 243 -2.98 7.95 21.64
CA ASN A 243 -1.74 7.20 21.78
C ASN A 243 -0.73 7.81 20.80
N LYS A 244 0.35 8.33 21.34
CA LYS A 244 1.38 9.01 20.52
C LYS A 244 2.13 8.04 19.60
N ARG A 245 2.15 6.78 19.94
CA ARG A 245 3.02 5.81 19.27
C ARG A 245 2.29 4.82 18.38
N THR A 246 1.09 4.38 18.76
CA THR A 246 0.34 3.39 17.99
C THR A 246 -0.83 4.04 17.28
N LYS A 247 -1.10 3.60 16.08
CA LYS A 247 -2.28 4.06 15.35
C LYS A 247 -3.52 3.27 15.74
N GLY A 248 -3.36 2.33 16.65
CA GLY A 248 -4.46 1.59 17.26
C GLY A 248 -5.08 0.51 16.40
N GLY A 249 -4.89 0.56 15.10
CA GLY A 249 -5.54 -0.37 14.18
C GLY A 249 -7.05 -0.19 14.13
N GLY A 250 -7.74 -1.15 13.54
CA GLY A 250 -9.19 -1.11 13.41
C GLY A 250 -9.79 -2.46 13.09
N ALA A 251 -11.10 -2.53 13.18
CA ALA A 251 -11.88 -3.61 12.60
C ALA A 251 -12.19 -3.19 11.18
N LEU A 252 -11.23 -3.47 10.30
CA LEU A 252 -11.21 -2.98 8.93
C LEU A 252 -11.83 -4.01 7.98
N ILE A 253 -11.91 -3.64 6.71
CA ILE A 253 -12.25 -4.56 5.63
C ILE A 253 -11.20 -4.40 4.52
N GLY A 254 -10.91 -5.48 3.84
CA GLY A 254 -10.12 -5.44 2.62
C GLY A 254 -10.95 -4.99 1.43
N PHE A 255 -10.30 -4.80 0.30
CA PHE A 255 -11.00 -4.43 -0.94
C PHE A 255 -12.04 -5.50 -1.32
N ASP A 256 -11.77 -6.77 -1.01
CA ASP A 256 -12.64 -7.90 -1.29
C ASP A 256 -13.82 -8.03 -0.31
N GLY A 257 -13.92 -7.15 0.69
CA GLY A 257 -15.00 -7.14 1.67
C GLY A 257 -14.81 -8.08 2.87
N LYS A 258 -13.67 -8.79 2.93
CA LYS A 258 -13.39 -9.65 4.08
C LYS A 258 -12.92 -8.82 5.27
N PRO A 259 -13.33 -9.15 6.50
CA PRO A 259 -12.80 -8.46 7.67
C PRO A 259 -11.28 -8.59 7.74
N LEU A 260 -10.63 -7.48 8.03
CA LEU A 260 -9.17 -7.37 8.15
C LEU A 260 -8.91 -6.58 9.43
N TRP A 261 -8.64 -7.29 10.52
CA TRP A 261 -8.49 -6.69 11.85
C TRP A 261 -7.02 -6.46 12.19
N GLY A 262 -6.74 -5.29 12.69
CA GLY A 262 -5.39 -4.84 13.02
C GLY A 262 -5.09 -3.50 12.35
N PRO A 263 -3.83 -3.17 12.18
CA PRO A 263 -2.68 -3.85 12.76
C PRO A 263 -2.42 -3.46 14.21
N ASN A 264 -1.67 -4.28 14.93
CA ASN A 264 -1.03 -3.85 16.17
C ASN A 264 0.28 -3.14 15.81
N LEU A 265 1.10 -2.81 16.80
CA LEU A 265 2.43 -2.26 16.55
C LEU A 265 3.38 -2.76 17.64
N VAL A 266 4.40 -3.49 17.21
CA VAL A 266 5.44 -4.02 18.08
C VAL A 266 6.79 -3.66 17.46
N ASP A 267 7.65 -3.00 18.22
CA ASP A 267 9.03 -2.74 17.74
C ASP A 267 9.79 -4.06 17.70
N VAL A 268 10.49 -4.30 16.61
CA VAL A 268 11.35 -5.47 16.45
C VAL A 268 12.75 -5.02 16.05
N GLU A 269 13.74 -5.85 16.28
CA GLU A 269 15.13 -5.52 15.97
C GLU A 269 15.47 -5.87 14.52
N SER A 270 14.98 -7.01 14.04
CA SER A 270 15.29 -7.50 12.71
C SER A 270 14.36 -6.89 11.66
N LYS A 271 14.95 -6.44 10.56
CA LYS A 271 14.21 -5.95 9.39
C LYS A 271 13.58 -7.09 8.57
N GLU A 272 13.71 -8.32 9.06
CA GLU A 272 13.12 -9.51 8.43
C GLU A 272 12.10 -10.21 9.32
N ASP A 273 11.88 -9.70 10.56
CA ASP A 273 10.96 -10.34 11.51
C ASP A 273 9.50 -10.02 11.16
N THR A 274 8.91 -10.87 10.34
CA THR A 274 7.49 -10.84 10.03
C THR A 274 6.73 -12.00 10.71
N SER A 275 7.31 -12.56 11.76
CA SER A 275 6.66 -13.64 12.53
C SER A 275 5.38 -13.14 13.20
N VAL A 276 4.37 -14.00 13.27
CA VAL A 276 3.11 -13.71 13.94
C VAL A 276 3.04 -14.57 15.20
N LYS A 277 2.85 -13.91 16.35
CA LYS A 277 2.73 -14.60 17.62
C LYS A 277 1.26 -14.75 18.02
N ARG A 278 0.95 -15.85 18.69
CA ARG A 278 -0.40 -16.14 19.18
C ARG A 278 -0.96 -14.97 20.02
N GLU A 279 -0.13 -14.41 20.88
CA GLU A 279 -0.52 -13.30 21.76
C GLU A 279 -0.93 -12.06 20.96
N GLU A 280 -0.33 -11.83 19.80
CA GLU A 280 -0.68 -10.73 18.92
C GLU A 280 -2.09 -10.92 18.34
N ILE A 281 -2.39 -12.13 17.90
CA ILE A 281 -3.73 -12.50 17.37
C ILE A 281 -4.78 -12.33 18.47
N GLU A 282 -4.53 -12.90 19.64
CA GLU A 282 -5.44 -12.83 20.79
C GLU A 282 -5.68 -11.37 21.21
N GLY A 283 -4.62 -10.56 21.22
CA GLY A 283 -4.69 -9.14 21.58
C GLY A 283 -5.54 -8.33 20.60
N ILE A 284 -5.40 -8.59 19.32
CA ILE A 284 -6.20 -7.90 18.28
C ILE A 284 -7.67 -8.26 18.44
N ILE A 285 -7.98 -9.56 18.60
CA ILE A 285 -9.37 -10.02 18.78
C ILE A 285 -9.96 -9.40 20.05
N ALA A 286 -9.22 -9.43 21.16
CA ALA A 286 -9.68 -8.87 22.44
C ALA A 286 -9.92 -7.36 22.34
N LYS A 287 -9.14 -6.65 21.53
CA LYS A 287 -9.28 -5.20 21.36
C LYS A 287 -10.55 -4.83 20.59
N PHE A 288 -10.86 -5.54 19.52
CA PHE A 288 -11.93 -5.13 18.60
C PHE A 288 -13.26 -5.88 18.82
N SER A 289 -13.24 -7.09 19.39
CA SER A 289 -14.47 -7.85 19.64
C SER A 289 -15.53 -7.09 20.45
N PRO A 290 -15.16 -6.29 21.48
CA PRO A 290 -16.17 -5.55 22.24
C PRO A 290 -16.97 -4.53 21.44
N LEU A 291 -16.51 -4.15 20.25
CA LEU A 291 -17.26 -3.22 19.38
C LEU A 291 -18.46 -3.89 18.73
N PHE A 292 -18.55 -5.22 18.76
CA PHE A 292 -19.51 -5.98 17.98
C PHE A 292 -20.36 -6.88 18.87
N ARG A 293 -21.54 -7.26 18.37
CA ARG A 293 -22.45 -8.21 19.03
C ARG A 293 -21.85 -9.61 19.04
N LYS A 294 -21.08 -9.96 18.02
CA LYS A 294 -20.40 -11.24 17.87
C LYS A 294 -19.10 -11.06 17.08
N THR A 295 -18.18 -11.99 17.23
CA THR A 295 -16.89 -11.99 16.54
C THR A 295 -17.06 -12.69 15.18
N PRO A 296 -16.31 -12.28 14.15
CA PRO A 296 -16.25 -13.06 12.90
C PRO A 296 -15.78 -14.48 13.21
N LYS A 297 -16.27 -15.46 12.46
CA LYS A 297 -16.15 -16.88 12.86
C LYS A 297 -14.87 -17.57 12.41
N GLU A 298 -14.39 -17.25 11.22
CA GLU A 298 -13.34 -18.06 10.61
C GLU A 298 -12.13 -17.24 10.22
N ILE A 299 -10.99 -17.49 10.87
CA ILE A 299 -9.71 -16.90 10.48
C ILE A 299 -9.17 -17.69 9.29
N ILE A 300 -8.91 -17.00 8.18
CA ILE A 300 -8.37 -17.63 6.99
C ILE A 300 -6.91 -17.25 6.71
N ALA A 301 -6.41 -16.16 7.32
CA ALA A 301 -5.02 -15.78 7.19
C ALA A 301 -4.60 -14.88 8.34
N VAL A 302 -3.34 -14.98 8.70
CA VAL A 302 -2.68 -14.02 9.58
C VAL A 302 -1.34 -13.67 8.93
N TYR A 303 -0.94 -12.40 9.02
CA TYR A 303 0.33 -11.98 8.46
C TYR A 303 0.82 -10.71 9.15
N ALA A 304 2.10 -10.45 9.02
CA ALA A 304 2.70 -9.25 9.59
C ALA A 304 3.56 -8.55 8.54
N GLY A 305 3.61 -7.23 8.65
CA GLY A 305 4.50 -6.40 7.85
C GLY A 305 5.30 -5.46 8.73
N LEU A 306 6.38 -4.94 8.18
CA LEU A 306 7.29 -4.05 8.90
C LEU A 306 7.12 -2.62 8.39
N ARG A 307 6.74 -1.71 9.28
CA ARG A 307 6.69 -0.27 8.96
C ARG A 307 8.08 0.33 9.08
N SER A 308 8.42 1.21 8.16
CA SER A 308 9.67 1.95 8.12
C SER A 308 9.53 3.20 8.99
N ILE A 309 9.94 3.12 10.25
CA ILE A 309 9.75 4.22 11.20
C ILE A 309 11.05 4.98 11.40
N ALA A 310 11.08 6.25 10.99
CA ALA A 310 12.22 7.15 11.18
C ALA A 310 11.76 8.36 12.01
N GLY A 311 11.21 8.08 13.19
CA GLY A 311 10.61 9.09 14.03
C GLY A 311 9.12 9.28 13.78
N SER A 312 8.59 10.46 14.06
CA SER A 312 7.14 10.70 13.99
C SER A 312 6.63 11.07 12.60
N ASP A 313 7.54 11.38 11.67
CA ASP A 313 7.16 11.91 10.36
C ASP A 313 7.94 11.22 9.24
N PHE A 314 7.54 11.48 8.00
CA PHE A 314 8.30 11.09 6.81
C PHE A 314 9.61 11.87 6.77
N VAL A 315 10.64 11.28 6.17
CA VAL A 315 11.93 11.92 5.94
C VAL A 315 12.11 12.06 4.43
N ILE A 316 11.68 13.20 3.90
CA ILE A 316 11.80 13.51 2.48
C ILE A 316 12.76 14.70 2.39
N ASN A 317 14.00 14.45 1.96
CA ASN A 317 15.04 15.46 1.95
C ASN A 317 16.08 15.16 0.88
N GLU A 318 16.95 16.11 0.64
CA GLU A 318 18.10 15.96 -0.27
C GLU A 318 19.35 16.35 0.52
N PRO A 319 19.85 15.46 1.40
CA PRO A 319 20.97 15.80 2.27
C PRO A 319 22.29 15.89 1.52
N ILE A 320 22.40 15.27 0.39
CA ILE A 320 23.56 15.30 -0.52
C ILE A 320 23.00 15.67 -1.88
N GLU A 321 23.63 16.60 -2.58
CA GLU A 321 23.14 17.07 -3.88
C GLU A 321 22.85 15.91 -4.83
N ARG A 322 21.67 15.87 -5.39
CA ARG A 322 21.17 14.85 -6.31
C ARG A 322 20.90 13.48 -5.69
N PHE A 323 20.97 13.38 -4.35
CA PHE A 323 20.51 12.18 -3.64
C PHE A 323 19.30 12.56 -2.78
N ILE A 324 18.14 12.05 -3.18
CA ILE A 324 16.85 12.36 -2.54
C ILE A 324 16.37 11.17 -1.72
N ASN A 325 16.19 11.36 -0.42
CA ASN A 325 15.56 10.37 0.44
C ASN A 325 14.05 10.54 0.41
N VAL A 326 13.35 9.41 0.27
CA VAL A 326 11.90 9.32 0.49
C VAL A 326 11.74 8.17 1.49
N ALA A 327 12.07 8.45 2.74
CA ALA A 327 12.30 7.45 3.77
C ALA A 327 11.37 7.66 4.97
N GLY A 328 11.34 6.68 5.86
CA GLY A 328 10.45 6.73 7.02
C GLY A 328 8.98 6.72 6.60
N ILE A 329 8.68 6.09 5.48
CA ILE A 329 7.32 6.08 4.94
C ILE A 329 6.53 4.97 5.65
N GLN A 330 6.01 5.34 6.79
CA GLN A 330 5.07 4.57 7.58
C GLN A 330 3.64 4.97 7.15
N SER A 331 2.63 4.43 7.81
CA SER A 331 1.26 4.88 7.55
C SER A 331 1.17 6.41 7.78
N PRO A 332 0.49 7.16 6.93
CA PRO A 332 -0.39 6.71 5.85
C PRO A 332 0.24 6.73 4.44
N GLY A 333 1.38 6.07 4.30
CA GLY A 333 2.18 6.10 3.08
C GLY A 333 1.42 5.72 1.81
N LEU A 334 0.54 4.74 1.89
CA LEU A 334 -0.25 4.32 0.74
C LEU A 334 -1.13 5.47 0.23
N THR A 335 -1.83 6.12 1.15
CA THR A 335 -2.70 7.27 0.81
C THR A 335 -1.88 8.45 0.31
N ALA A 336 -0.73 8.68 0.92
CA ALA A 336 0.14 9.83 0.61
C ALA A 336 0.92 9.65 -0.69
N ALA A 337 0.99 8.44 -1.25
CA ALA A 337 1.88 8.14 -2.38
C ALA A 337 1.72 9.08 -3.57
N PRO A 338 0.51 9.39 -4.05
CA PRO A 338 0.38 10.34 -5.16
C PRO A 338 0.92 11.73 -4.83
N ALA A 339 0.69 12.20 -3.61
CA ALA A 339 1.23 13.50 -3.14
C ALA A 339 2.73 13.44 -2.89
N UNK A 340 3.30 12.36 -2.54
CA UNK A 340 4.52 12.15 -2.41
C UNK A 340 5.23 12.25 -3.60
N ALA A 341 4.62 11.71 -4.67
CA ALA A 341 5.22 11.78 -6.01
C ALA A 341 5.30 13.23 -6.55
N LYS A 342 4.26 14.02 -6.36
CA LYS A 342 4.28 15.44 -6.75
C LYS A 342 5.39 16.22 -6.06
N MET A 343 5.56 15.99 -4.77
CA MET A 343 6.61 16.68 -3.99
C MET A 343 8.00 16.32 -4.51
N VAL A 344 8.24 15.05 -4.79
CA VAL A 344 9.52 14.58 -5.31
C VAL A 344 9.76 15.12 -6.74
N LEU A 345 8.72 15.18 -7.56
CA LEU A 345 8.81 15.79 -8.90
C LEU A 345 9.31 17.22 -8.80
N GLU A 346 8.80 17.99 -7.85
CA GLU A 346 9.25 19.37 -7.62
C GLU A 346 10.73 19.42 -7.20
N MET A 347 11.18 18.49 -6.36
CA MET A 347 12.60 18.39 -5.99
C MET A 347 13.48 18.06 -7.21
N VAL A 348 13.01 17.13 -8.06
CA VAL A 348 13.71 16.74 -9.30
C VAL A 348 13.80 17.92 -10.27
N SER A 349 12.79 18.79 -10.29
CA SER A 349 12.75 19.95 -11.19
C SER A 349 13.90 20.95 -10.95
N ARG A 350 14.56 20.86 -9.80
CA ARG A 350 15.75 21.69 -9.50
C ARG A 350 17.00 21.21 -10.25
N HIS A 351 16.96 19.98 -10.77
CA HIS A 351 18.11 19.35 -11.44
C HIS A 351 17.93 19.17 -12.93
N PHE A 352 16.70 19.22 -13.44
CA PHE A 352 16.36 18.99 -14.84
C PHE A 352 15.32 19.98 -15.32
N GLU A 353 15.43 20.38 -16.59
CA GLU A 353 14.33 21.03 -17.29
C GLU A 353 13.28 19.97 -17.60
N LEU A 354 12.10 20.08 -17.00
CA LEU A 354 11.02 19.10 -17.20
C LEU A 354 10.23 19.43 -18.46
N ARG A 355 10.35 18.58 -19.46
CA ARG A 355 9.59 18.66 -20.72
C ARG A 355 8.54 17.56 -20.72
N ARG A 356 7.29 17.95 -20.65
CA ARG A 356 6.18 17.01 -20.59
C ARG A 356 6.01 16.28 -21.93
N LYS A 357 5.84 14.94 -21.89
CA LYS A 357 5.51 14.10 -23.05
C LYS A 357 4.08 14.43 -23.52
N GLN A 358 3.84 14.37 -24.81
CA GLN A 358 2.52 14.64 -25.40
C GLN A 358 1.57 13.46 -25.32
N UNK A 359 1.99 12.23 -25.37
CA UNK A 359 1.22 11.10 -25.41
C UNK A 359 1.60 10.30 -24.29
N LEU A 360 0.72 9.99 -23.71
CA LEU A 360 0.90 9.06 -22.62
C LEU A 360 0.04 7.82 -22.84
N VAL A 361 0.66 6.66 -22.64
CA VAL A 361 -0.04 5.36 -22.76
C VAL A 361 -0.55 4.98 -21.37
N ARG A 362 -1.82 4.55 -21.28
CA ARG A 362 -2.43 4.14 -20.01
C ARG A 362 -2.56 2.62 -19.92
N PRO A 363 -2.41 2.04 -18.71
CA PRO A 363 -2.67 0.61 -18.53
C PRO A 363 -4.14 0.27 -18.80
N VAL A 364 -4.35 -0.90 -19.39
CA VAL A 364 -5.72 -1.41 -19.55
C VAL A 364 -6.22 -1.85 -18.17
N ARG A 365 -7.46 -1.50 -17.87
CA ARG A 365 -8.08 -1.88 -16.60
C ARG A 365 -8.21 -3.40 -16.54
N ALA A 366 -7.59 -4.01 -15.53
CA ALA A 366 -7.79 -5.43 -15.27
C ALA A 366 -9.21 -5.57 -14.76
N SER A 367 -10.09 -6.08 -15.59
CA SER A 367 -11.51 -6.07 -15.27
C SER A 367 -11.93 -7.35 -14.56
N LYS A 368 -12.48 -7.19 -13.39
CA LYS A 368 -13.35 -8.16 -12.76
C LYS A 368 -14.77 -7.89 -13.28
N ASN A 369 -14.93 -7.70 -14.58
CA ASN A 369 -16.21 -7.28 -15.15
C ASN A 369 -16.96 -8.46 -15.74
N GLU A 370 -18.17 -8.68 -15.28
CA GLU A 370 -19.08 -9.65 -15.86
C GLU A 370 -19.26 -9.42 -17.37
N GLU A 371 -19.25 -8.16 -17.79
CA GLU A 371 -19.35 -7.78 -19.19
C GLU A 371 -18.12 -8.21 -20.04
N SER A 372 -16.93 -8.10 -19.46
CA SER A 372 -15.72 -8.52 -20.18
C SER A 372 -15.59 -10.04 -20.23
N ILE A 373 -16.16 -10.73 -19.24
CA ILE A 373 -16.20 -12.20 -19.20
C ILE A 373 -17.01 -12.72 -20.38
N CYS A 374 -18.18 -12.16 -20.61
CA CYS A 374 -19.05 -12.60 -21.71
C CYS A 374 -18.40 -12.38 -23.07
N SER A 375 -17.62 -11.34 -23.25
CA SER A 375 -16.95 -11.06 -24.54
C SER A 375 -15.70 -11.91 -24.75
N SER A 376 -15.09 -12.43 -23.69
CA SER A 376 -13.84 -13.19 -23.78
C SER A 376 -14.02 -14.71 -23.75
N LEU A 377 -15.19 -15.18 -23.39
CA LEU A 377 -15.44 -16.64 -23.24
C LEU A 377 -15.27 -17.44 -24.52
N SER A 378 -15.40 -16.80 -25.68
CA SER A 378 -15.23 -17.46 -26.97
C SER A 378 -13.75 -17.62 -27.39
N GLU A 379 -12.84 -16.89 -26.72
CA GLU A 379 -11.44 -16.79 -27.16
C GLU A 379 -10.41 -17.30 -26.17
N ASP A 380 -10.82 -17.58 -24.92
CA ASP A 380 -9.84 -17.99 -23.91
C ASP A 380 -10.48 -18.88 -22.84
N GLU A 381 -9.67 -19.77 -22.31
CA GLU A 381 -10.07 -20.71 -21.25
C GLU A 381 -9.91 -20.05 -19.88
N ILE A 382 -10.92 -20.29 -19.01
CA ILE A 382 -10.89 -19.77 -17.64
C ILE A 382 -10.09 -20.68 -16.74
N UNK A 383 -9.22 -19.95 -16.07
CA UNK A 383 -8.41 -20.62 -15.24
C UNK A 383 -8.85 -20.60 -13.90
N CYS A 384 -9.26 -19.45 -13.45
CA CYS A 384 -9.81 -19.24 -12.11
C CYS A 384 -11.33 -19.04 -12.17
N LEU A 385 -12.06 -20.01 -11.72
CA LEU A 385 -13.54 -19.96 -11.75
C LEU A 385 -14.14 -19.00 -10.73
N CYS A 386 -13.52 -18.84 -9.55
CA CYS A 386 -14.05 -17.96 -8.51
C CYS A 386 -14.04 -16.49 -8.94
N ASN A 387 -13.01 -16.09 -9.66
CA ASN A 387 -12.85 -14.71 -10.10
C ASN A 387 -12.94 -14.56 -11.62
N MET A 388 -13.30 -15.65 -12.30
CA MET A 388 -13.53 -15.69 -13.75
C MET A 388 -12.34 -15.13 -14.55
N VAL A 389 -11.14 -15.55 -14.18
CA VAL A 389 -9.89 -15.05 -14.79
C VAL A 389 -9.45 -16.04 -15.87
N THR A 390 -9.19 -15.53 -17.07
CA THR A 390 -8.79 -16.34 -18.20
C THR A 390 -7.29 -16.63 -18.20
N LYS A 391 -6.88 -17.66 -18.92
CA LYS A 391 -5.47 -17.99 -19.15
C LYS A 391 -4.72 -16.79 -19.76
N LYS A 392 -5.35 -16.11 -20.71
CA LYS A 392 -4.75 -14.95 -21.38
C LYS A 392 -4.39 -13.87 -20.38
N GLN A 393 -5.34 -13.50 -19.49
CA GLN A 393 -5.11 -12.50 -18.46
C GLN A 393 -3.95 -12.88 -17.54
N ILE A 394 -3.88 -14.16 -17.15
CA ILE A 394 -2.81 -14.68 -16.28
C ILE A 394 -1.45 -14.55 -16.98
N LEU A 395 -1.37 -14.99 -18.24
CA LEU A 395 -0.12 -15.00 -19.00
C LEU A 395 0.39 -13.58 -19.29
N GLU A 396 -0.52 -12.65 -19.62
CA GLU A 396 -0.15 -11.24 -19.86
C GLU A 396 0.53 -10.60 -18.64
N VAL A 397 0.02 -10.88 -17.44
CA VAL A 397 0.63 -10.35 -16.23
C VAL A 397 1.95 -11.07 -15.94
N ALA A 398 2.01 -12.39 -16.14
CA ALA A 398 3.23 -13.17 -15.92
C ALA A 398 4.39 -12.72 -16.81
N GLU A 399 4.11 -12.33 -18.04
CA GLU A 399 5.13 -11.80 -18.95
C GLU A 399 5.77 -10.52 -18.42
N GLN A 400 4.96 -9.68 -17.77
CA GLN A 400 5.45 -8.41 -17.25
C GLN A 400 6.20 -8.55 -15.94
N PHE A 401 5.70 -9.35 -15.02
CA PHE A 401 6.19 -9.37 -13.64
C PHE A 401 6.89 -10.66 -13.22
N LYS A 402 6.68 -11.74 -13.91
CA LYS A 402 7.35 -13.06 -13.70
C LYS A 402 7.25 -13.56 -12.25
N SER A 403 6.16 -13.26 -11.57
CA SER A 403 5.91 -13.60 -10.18
C SER A 403 4.49 -14.12 -10.01
N PHE A 404 4.33 -15.26 -9.33
CA PHE A 404 3.02 -15.82 -9.02
C PHE A 404 2.21 -14.86 -8.14
N ASP A 405 2.85 -14.25 -7.14
CA ASP A 405 2.15 -13.31 -6.26
C ASP A 405 1.65 -12.08 -7.03
N ALA A 406 2.44 -11.57 -7.97
CA ALA A 406 1.98 -10.46 -8.80
C ALA A 406 0.80 -10.87 -9.67
N VAL A 407 0.86 -12.07 -10.27
CA VAL A 407 -0.26 -12.61 -11.07
C VAL A 407 -1.52 -12.68 -10.21
N LYS A 408 -1.41 -13.28 -9.03
CA LYS A 408 -2.53 -13.42 -8.09
C LYS A 408 -3.14 -12.07 -7.72
N GLN A 409 -2.31 -11.11 -7.31
CA GLN A 409 -2.76 -9.81 -6.83
C GLN A 409 -3.37 -8.94 -7.93
N ILE A 410 -2.82 -9.00 -9.13
CA ILE A 410 -3.30 -8.15 -10.24
C ILE A 410 -4.55 -8.76 -10.90
N THR A 411 -4.57 -10.08 -11.12
CA THR A 411 -5.67 -10.75 -11.82
C THR A 411 -6.76 -11.26 -10.88
N TRP A 412 -6.46 -11.40 -9.58
CA TRP A 412 -7.31 -12.05 -8.57
C TRP A 412 -7.40 -13.56 -8.73
N ALA A 413 -6.69 -14.16 -9.67
CA ALA A 413 -6.67 -15.60 -9.86
C ALA A 413 -6.10 -16.28 -8.59
N GLY A 414 -6.85 -17.24 -8.03
CA GLY A 414 -6.43 -17.98 -6.85
C GLY A 414 -6.59 -17.23 -5.52
N MET A 415 -7.30 -16.11 -5.51
CA MET A 415 -7.45 -15.30 -4.29
C MET A 415 -8.51 -15.80 -3.32
N ASP A 416 -9.52 -16.53 -3.80
CA ASP A 416 -10.63 -16.97 -2.95
C ASP A 416 -10.50 -18.41 -2.49
N CYS A 417 -10.85 -19.37 -3.31
CA CYS A 417 -10.88 -20.78 -2.89
C CYS A 417 -9.53 -21.51 -3.04
N GLU A 418 -8.60 -20.91 -3.75
CA GLU A 418 -7.26 -21.45 -4.05
C GLU A 418 -7.24 -22.79 -4.82
N LYS A 419 -8.41 -23.33 -5.21
CA LYS A 419 -8.48 -24.62 -5.94
C LYS A 419 -7.76 -24.58 -7.28
N CYS A 420 -7.76 -23.39 -7.91
CA CYS A 420 -7.09 -23.21 -9.22
C CYS A 420 -5.58 -22.94 -9.08
N LYS A 421 -5.05 -22.83 -7.86
CA LYS A 421 -3.62 -22.50 -7.65
C LYS A 421 -2.68 -23.46 -8.38
N ALA A 422 -2.92 -24.78 -8.26
CA ALA A 422 -2.08 -25.77 -8.92
C ALA A 422 -2.13 -25.64 -10.45
N ASP A 423 -3.31 -25.37 -11.00
CA ASP A 423 -3.47 -25.20 -12.44
C ASP A 423 -2.80 -23.92 -12.93
N ILE A 424 -2.88 -22.84 -12.15
CA ILE A 424 -2.22 -21.58 -12.47
C ILE A 424 -0.70 -21.78 -12.44
N MET A 425 -0.17 -22.44 -11.40
CA MET A 425 1.27 -22.73 -11.31
C MET A 425 1.76 -23.57 -12.49
N LYS A 426 0.96 -24.56 -12.90
CA LYS A 426 1.27 -25.41 -14.05
C LYS A 426 1.25 -24.58 -15.36
N LEU A 427 0.26 -23.71 -15.51
CA LEU A 427 0.15 -22.82 -16.67
C LEU A 427 1.36 -21.88 -16.77
N LEU A 428 1.80 -21.34 -15.63
CA LEU A 428 2.91 -20.41 -15.61
C LEU A 428 4.26 -21.10 -15.89
N GLY A 429 4.47 -22.31 -15.35
CA GLY A 429 5.67 -23.09 -15.61
C GLY A 429 6.95 -22.27 -15.41
N ASP A 430 7.79 -22.22 -16.44
CA ASP A 430 9.07 -21.49 -16.40
C ASP A 430 8.91 -19.99 -16.68
N ARG A 431 7.69 -19.51 -16.89
CA ARG A 431 7.44 -18.08 -17.14
C ARG A 431 7.63 -17.22 -15.90
N ILE A 432 7.56 -17.85 -14.71
CA ILE A 432 7.82 -17.16 -13.44
C ILE A 432 9.16 -17.60 -12.88
N LEU A 433 9.84 -16.66 -12.23
CA LEU A 433 11.08 -16.96 -11.52
C LEU A 433 10.71 -17.56 -10.18
N LYS A 434 11.31 -18.68 -9.85
CA LYS A 434 11.13 -19.29 -8.53
C LYS A 434 11.99 -18.57 -7.53
N ASP A 435 11.35 -17.96 -6.56
CA ASP A 435 12.05 -17.34 -5.43
C ASP A 435 12.14 -18.41 -4.33
N ARG A 436 13.35 -18.91 -4.10
CA ARG A 436 13.58 -19.98 -3.11
C ARG A 436 13.14 -19.58 -1.69
N GLU A 437 13.22 -18.28 -1.39
CA GLU A 437 12.80 -17.78 -0.09
C GLU A 437 11.27 -17.83 0.08
N GLU A 438 10.52 -17.60 -1.00
CA GLU A 438 9.06 -17.66 -0.95
C GLU A 438 8.54 -19.10 -0.85
N GLU A 439 9.25 -20.07 -1.40
CA GLU A 439 8.87 -21.48 -1.27
C GLU A 439 8.98 -21.99 0.17
N GLU A 440 9.96 -21.55 0.93
CA GLU A 440 10.13 -21.94 2.34
C GLU A 440 9.03 -21.34 3.24
N ILE A 441 8.60 -20.14 2.95
CA ILE A 441 7.55 -19.46 3.72
C ILE A 441 6.16 -20.06 3.45
N ALA A 442 5.91 -20.50 2.22
CA ALA A 442 4.61 -21.05 1.83
C ALA A 442 4.29 -22.41 2.46
N TRP A 443 5.29 -23.12 2.99
CA TRP A 443 5.13 -24.49 3.51
C TRP A 443 5.55 -24.63 5.00
N SER A 444 5.97 -23.55 5.66
CA SER A 444 6.25 -23.54 7.10
C SER A 444 5.06 -23.03 7.92
#